data_7a3844cb6f33d2262e806c40afe36fde
#
_entry.id   7a3844cb6f33d2262e806c40afe36fde
#
_cell.length_a   1.000
_cell.length_b   1.000
_cell.length_c   1.000
_cell.angle_alpha   90.00
_cell.angle_beta   90.00
_cell.angle_gamma   90.00
#
_symmetry.space_group_name_H-M   'P 1'
#
loop_
_entity.id
_entity.type
_entity.pdbx_description
1 polymer ?
#
loop_
_entity_poly.entity_id
_entity_poly.type
_entity_poly.pdbx_seq_one_letter_code
_entity_poly.pdbx_strand_id
1 'polypeptide(L)'
;MATPTIPGMENIMAAQRAALEASLEIAGKAIEGIERLTALNMQLVRETLDHQGEFAKATMGAKDPAALMNISKTMAAPASERAATYAKQAYSIASETSNAITGSVQHQVKAAQKTMTDALDTASRNAPVGSEQLFAAARSAMQVASQSVDQAVNA
;
A
#
# COMPACT_ATOMS: atom_id res chain seq x y z
N MET A 1 1.14 35.24 -31.26
CA MET A 1 1.15 33.99 -32.06
C MET A 1 0.54 32.89 -31.21
N ALA A 2 -0.62 32.41 -31.54
CA ALA A 2 -1.19 31.25 -30.88
C ALA A 2 -0.38 30.02 -31.31
N THR A 3 0.25 29.34 -30.35
CA THR A 3 0.84 28.01 -30.57
C THR A 3 -0.25 27.05 -31.03
N PRO A 4 -0.06 26.31 -32.12
CA PRO A 4 -1.05 25.35 -32.55
C PRO A 4 -1.19 24.27 -31.46
N THR A 5 -2.30 24.29 -30.76
CA THR A 5 -2.65 23.26 -29.78
C THR A 5 -2.99 22.01 -30.57
N ILE A 6 -2.16 21.01 -30.50
CA ILE A 6 -2.43 19.71 -31.12
C ILE A 6 -3.62 19.11 -30.37
N PRO A 7 -4.75 18.82 -31.06
CA PRO A 7 -5.90 18.19 -30.41
C PRO A 7 -5.49 16.86 -29.74
N GLY A 8 -5.73 16.75 -28.46
CA GLY A 8 -5.36 15.57 -27.67
C GLY A 8 -4.09 15.71 -26.80
N MET A 9 -3.27 16.74 -27.00
CA MET A 9 -2.08 16.96 -26.16
C MET A 9 -2.47 17.29 -24.70
N GLU A 10 -3.54 18.03 -24.50
CA GLU A 10 -4.07 18.33 -23.15
C GLU A 10 -4.47 17.07 -22.41
N ASN A 11 -5.11 16.12 -23.10
CA ASN A 11 -5.49 14.83 -22.51
C ASN A 11 -4.28 13.96 -22.14
N ILE A 12 -3.23 13.98 -22.96
CA ILE A 12 -1.98 13.28 -22.67
C ILE A 12 -1.29 13.89 -21.47
N MET A 13 -1.22 15.21 -21.38
CA MET A 13 -0.62 15.91 -20.24
C MET A 13 -1.42 15.69 -18.95
N ALA A 14 -2.75 15.69 -19.04
CA ALA A 14 -3.61 15.39 -17.91
C ALA A 14 -3.44 13.95 -17.41
N ALA A 15 -3.32 12.99 -18.33
CA ALA A 15 -3.06 11.59 -18.01
C ALA A 15 -1.69 11.40 -17.34
N GLN A 16 -0.66 12.09 -17.83
CA GLN A 16 0.68 12.05 -17.22
C GLN A 16 0.69 12.64 -15.80
N ARG A 17 -0.01 13.77 -15.58
CA ARG A 17 -0.14 14.35 -14.24
C ARG A 17 -0.87 13.39 -13.30
N ALA A 18 -1.97 12.81 -13.73
CA ALA A 18 -2.73 11.86 -12.94
C ALA A 18 -1.89 10.61 -12.58
N ALA A 19 -1.09 10.10 -13.52
CA ALA A 19 -0.17 9.00 -13.27
C ALA A 19 0.92 9.35 -12.26
N LEU A 20 1.47 10.57 -12.36
CA LEU A 20 2.46 11.06 -11.39
C LEU A 20 1.86 11.21 -9.99
N GLU A 21 0.70 11.85 -9.88
CA GLU A 21 -0.02 12.02 -8.62
C GLU A 21 -0.33 10.67 -7.97
N ALA A 22 -0.81 9.69 -8.74
CA ALA A 22 -1.08 8.35 -8.25
C ALA A 22 0.20 7.63 -7.79
N SER A 23 1.32 7.80 -8.49
CA SER A 23 2.61 7.26 -8.07
C SER A 23 3.11 7.86 -6.77
N LEU A 24 2.93 9.17 -6.59
CA LEU A 24 3.27 9.87 -5.35
C LEU A 24 2.37 9.44 -4.19
N GLU A 25 1.08 9.22 -4.45
CA GLU A 25 0.14 8.68 -3.45
C GLU A 25 0.55 7.29 -2.98
N ILE A 26 0.90 6.38 -3.89
CA ILE A 26 1.38 5.04 -3.57
C ILE A 26 2.67 5.10 -2.75
N ALA A 27 3.63 5.93 -3.17
CA ALA A 27 4.87 6.15 -2.44
C ALA A 27 4.61 6.71 -1.03
N GLY A 28 3.69 7.65 -0.90
CA GLY A 28 3.26 8.20 0.39
C GLY A 28 2.70 7.13 1.33
N LYS A 29 1.83 6.26 0.85
CA LYS A 29 1.27 5.14 1.64
C LYS A 29 2.34 4.12 2.05
N ALA A 30 3.32 3.85 1.19
CA ALA A 30 4.43 2.99 1.53
C ALA A 30 5.30 3.59 2.64
N ILE A 31 5.61 4.89 2.55
CA ILE A 31 6.36 5.63 3.57
C ILE A 31 5.60 5.63 4.90
N GLU A 32 4.30 5.92 4.90
CA GLU A 32 3.46 5.87 6.09
C GLU A 32 3.50 4.49 6.77
N GLY A 33 3.45 3.41 5.99
CA GLY A 33 3.61 2.05 6.50
C GLY A 33 4.97 1.83 7.17
N ILE A 34 6.04 2.32 6.57
CA ILE A 34 7.40 2.24 7.12
C ILE A 34 7.51 3.07 8.42
N GLU A 35 6.95 4.27 8.45
CA GLU A 35 6.93 5.11 9.66
C GLU A 35 6.19 4.42 10.82
N ARG A 36 5.05 3.81 10.55
CA ARG A 36 4.27 3.04 11.54
C ARG A 36 5.06 1.84 12.07
N LEU A 37 5.75 1.08 11.19
CA LEU A 37 6.61 -0.02 11.61
C LEU A 37 7.82 0.47 12.42
N THR A 38 8.41 1.59 12.05
CA THR A 38 9.51 2.20 12.79
C THR A 38 9.05 2.64 14.17
N ALA A 39 7.89 3.27 14.29
CA ALA A 39 7.31 3.66 15.58
C ALA A 39 7.04 2.43 16.47
N LEU A 40 6.51 1.34 15.90
CA LEU A 40 6.31 0.08 16.59
C LEU A 40 7.63 -0.52 17.09
N ASN A 41 8.68 -0.51 16.27
CA ASN A 41 10.02 -0.97 16.66
C ASN A 41 10.61 -0.13 17.79
N MET A 42 10.45 1.19 17.74
CA MET A 42 10.90 2.09 18.79
C MET A 42 10.17 1.86 20.11
N GLN A 43 8.87 1.58 20.05
CA GLN A 43 8.08 1.19 21.21
C GLN A 43 8.61 -0.11 21.83
N LEU A 44 8.86 -1.13 21.01
CA LEU A 44 9.42 -2.40 21.47
C LEU A 44 10.78 -2.23 22.16
N VAL A 45 11.66 -1.38 21.58
CA VAL A 45 12.97 -1.10 22.19
C VAL A 45 12.80 -0.44 23.57
N ARG A 46 11.92 0.55 23.72
CA ARG A 46 11.65 1.21 25.00
C ARG A 46 11.11 0.21 26.02
N GLU A 47 10.09 -0.57 25.65
CA GLU A 47 9.51 -1.59 26.54
C GLU A 47 10.55 -2.65 26.96
N THR A 48 11.45 -3.01 26.06
CA THR A 48 12.55 -3.95 26.36
C THR A 48 13.54 -3.36 27.35
N LEU A 49 13.92 -2.09 27.17
CA LEU A 49 14.82 -1.38 28.09
C LEU A 49 14.23 -1.21 29.48
N ASP A 50 12.94 -0.82 29.56
CA ASP A 50 12.22 -0.67 30.82
C ASP A 50 12.16 -2.02 31.55
N HIS A 51 11.87 -3.09 30.83
CA HIS A 51 11.81 -4.44 31.39
C HIS A 51 13.17 -4.96 31.87
N GLN A 52 14.25 -4.67 31.11
CA GLN A 52 15.60 -4.99 31.57
C GLN A 52 15.96 -4.22 32.85
N GLY A 53 15.54 -2.95 32.93
CA GLY A 53 15.72 -2.15 34.14
C GLY A 53 14.99 -2.71 35.36
N GLU A 54 13.74 -3.15 35.17
CA GLU A 54 12.95 -3.81 36.21
C GLU A 54 13.57 -5.15 36.63
N PHE A 55 14.02 -5.96 35.67
CA PHE A 55 14.70 -7.21 35.92
C PHE A 55 15.98 -7.01 36.75
N ALA A 56 16.80 -6.03 36.35
CA ALA A 56 18.04 -5.71 37.07
C ALA A 56 17.74 -5.28 38.53
N LYS A 57 16.76 -4.41 38.76
CA LYS A 57 16.34 -3.97 40.08
C LYS A 57 15.84 -5.14 40.93
N ALA A 58 14.98 -5.98 40.35
CA ALA A 58 14.44 -7.16 41.03
C ALA A 58 15.54 -8.14 41.43
N THR A 59 16.51 -8.38 40.55
CA THR A 59 17.64 -9.27 40.77
C THR A 59 18.57 -8.76 41.85
N MET A 60 18.84 -7.44 41.88
CA MET A 60 19.65 -6.82 42.96
C MET A 60 18.97 -6.87 44.31
N GLY A 61 17.66 -6.93 44.37
CA GLY A 61 16.87 -7.09 45.59
C GLY A 61 16.69 -8.53 46.07
N ALA A 62 17.06 -9.53 45.28
CA ALA A 62 16.92 -10.93 45.57
C ALA A 62 17.92 -11.37 46.68
N LYS A 63 17.41 -12.02 47.75
CA LYS A 63 18.22 -12.42 48.89
C LYS A 63 18.63 -13.91 48.88
N ASP A 64 18.04 -14.72 47.99
CA ASP A 64 18.27 -16.13 47.90
C ASP A 64 18.07 -16.65 46.46
N PRO A 65 18.59 -17.88 46.13
CA PRO A 65 18.45 -18.50 44.81
C PRO A 65 16.99 -18.75 44.38
N ALA A 66 16.11 -19.03 45.34
CA ALA A 66 14.70 -19.29 45.06
C ALA A 66 13.99 -18.00 44.61
N ALA A 67 14.32 -16.85 45.18
CA ALA A 67 13.83 -15.54 44.77
C ALA A 67 14.28 -15.23 43.31
N LEU A 68 15.52 -15.50 42.95
CA LEU A 68 16.05 -15.34 41.55
C LEU A 68 15.28 -16.21 40.58
N MET A 69 15.00 -17.47 40.94
CA MET A 69 14.26 -18.39 40.08
C MET A 69 12.81 -17.94 39.87
N ASN A 70 12.19 -17.39 40.90
CA ASN A 70 10.84 -16.85 40.83
C ASN A 70 10.77 -15.58 39.97
N ILE A 71 11.75 -14.69 40.08
CA ILE A 71 11.87 -13.49 39.25
C ILE A 71 11.99 -13.90 37.79
N SER A 72 12.86 -14.88 37.45
CA SER A 72 13.01 -15.37 36.08
C SER A 72 11.73 -15.92 35.50
N LYS A 73 10.95 -16.70 36.27
CA LYS A 73 9.66 -17.26 35.85
C LYS A 73 8.61 -16.16 35.65
N THR A 74 8.52 -15.23 36.57
CA THR A 74 7.53 -14.12 36.51
C THR A 74 7.80 -13.19 35.31
N MET A 75 9.07 -13.02 34.92
CA MET A 75 9.43 -12.13 33.84
C MET A 75 9.45 -12.79 32.45
N ALA A 76 9.43 -14.13 32.37
CA ALA A 76 9.37 -14.84 31.10
C ALA A 76 7.99 -14.79 30.43
N ALA A 77 6.91 -14.88 31.21
CA ALA A 77 5.54 -14.88 30.68
C ALA A 77 5.16 -13.60 29.92
N PRO A 78 5.45 -12.39 30.44
CA PRO A 78 5.16 -11.15 29.73
C PRO A 78 5.95 -10.97 28.41
N ALA A 79 7.10 -11.63 28.28
CA ALA A 79 7.91 -11.55 27.05
C ALA A 79 7.21 -12.21 25.86
N SER A 80 6.57 -13.38 26.07
CA SER A 80 5.84 -14.08 25.01
C SER A 80 4.58 -13.31 24.59
N GLU A 81 3.87 -12.70 25.51
CA GLU A 81 2.70 -11.87 25.21
C GLU A 81 3.08 -10.62 24.41
N ARG A 82 4.18 -9.98 24.76
CA ARG A 82 4.71 -8.82 24.01
C ARG A 82 5.13 -9.20 22.61
N ALA A 83 5.82 -10.33 22.43
CA ALA A 83 6.20 -10.84 21.13
C ALA A 83 4.96 -11.12 20.26
N ALA A 84 3.91 -11.73 20.83
CA ALA A 84 2.66 -11.99 20.13
C ALA A 84 1.93 -10.69 19.76
N THR A 85 1.90 -9.70 20.66
CA THR A 85 1.29 -8.39 20.40
C THR A 85 2.04 -7.64 19.30
N TYR A 86 3.36 -7.61 19.39
CA TYR A 86 4.19 -7.02 18.33
C TYR A 86 3.94 -7.67 16.96
N ALA A 87 3.93 -9.00 16.90
CA ALA A 87 3.68 -9.72 15.66
C ALA A 87 2.31 -9.38 15.06
N LYS A 88 1.26 -9.29 15.89
CA LYS A 88 -0.08 -8.88 15.44
C LYS A 88 -0.10 -7.45 14.91
N GLN A 89 0.53 -6.52 15.62
CA GLN A 89 0.58 -5.11 15.21
C GLN A 89 1.40 -4.93 13.92
N ALA A 90 2.55 -5.60 13.81
CA ALA A 90 3.37 -5.58 12.59
C ALA A 90 2.61 -6.15 11.39
N TYR A 91 1.91 -7.27 11.59
CA TYR A 91 1.07 -7.87 10.55
C TYR A 91 -0.08 -6.95 10.12
N SER A 92 -0.76 -6.31 11.08
CA SER A 92 -1.83 -5.36 10.81
C SER A 92 -1.32 -4.18 9.98
N ILE A 93 -0.19 -3.58 10.36
CA ILE A 93 0.42 -2.47 9.62
C ILE A 93 0.79 -2.90 8.20
N ALA A 94 1.45 -4.05 8.04
CA ALA A 94 1.83 -4.56 6.73
C ALA A 94 0.61 -4.85 5.85
N SER A 95 -0.43 -5.47 6.40
CA SER A 95 -1.66 -5.79 5.70
C SER A 95 -2.44 -4.53 5.30
N GLU A 96 -2.60 -3.58 6.20
CA GLU A 96 -3.26 -2.30 5.92
C GLU A 96 -2.52 -1.50 4.86
N THR A 97 -1.19 -1.44 4.94
CA THR A 97 -0.34 -0.77 3.96
C THR A 97 -0.45 -1.44 2.58
N SER A 98 -0.39 -2.75 2.53
CA SER A 98 -0.55 -3.52 1.29
C SER A 98 -1.93 -3.30 0.67
N ASN A 99 -3.00 -3.35 1.47
CA ASN A 99 -4.36 -3.11 0.99
C ASN A 99 -4.55 -1.67 0.48
N ALA A 100 -3.97 -0.69 1.16
CA ALA A 100 -4.01 0.71 0.75
C ALA A 100 -3.30 0.93 -0.60
N ILE A 101 -2.13 0.31 -0.78
CA ILE A 101 -1.37 0.37 -2.05
C ILE A 101 -2.15 -0.32 -3.16
N THR A 102 -2.66 -1.53 -2.92
CA THR A 102 -3.47 -2.28 -3.89
C THR A 102 -4.71 -1.49 -4.31
N GLY A 103 -5.41 -0.88 -3.36
CA GLY A 103 -6.57 -0.03 -3.64
C GLY A 103 -6.21 1.17 -4.54
N SER A 104 -5.09 1.84 -4.29
CA SER A 104 -4.61 2.94 -5.13
C SER A 104 -4.23 2.49 -6.54
N VAL A 105 -3.57 1.33 -6.66
CA VAL A 105 -3.23 0.74 -7.97
C VAL A 105 -4.51 0.40 -8.75
N GLN A 106 -5.49 -0.24 -8.12
CA GLN A 106 -6.78 -0.55 -8.76
C GLN A 106 -7.50 0.72 -9.24
N HIS A 107 -7.53 1.76 -8.40
CA HIS A 107 -8.13 3.03 -8.77
C HIS A 107 -7.42 3.66 -9.98
N GLN A 108 -6.09 3.61 -10.02
CA GLN A 108 -5.29 4.10 -11.12
C GLN A 108 -5.56 3.33 -12.42
N VAL A 109 -5.63 2.00 -12.36
CA VAL A 109 -5.95 1.15 -13.51
C VAL A 109 -7.34 1.47 -14.06
N LYS A 110 -8.35 1.58 -13.20
CA LYS A 110 -9.72 1.95 -13.62
C LYS A 110 -9.78 3.34 -14.25
N ALA A 111 -9.06 4.31 -13.67
CA ALA A 111 -8.98 5.65 -14.23
C ALA A 111 -8.32 5.66 -15.62
N ALA A 112 -7.24 4.90 -15.78
CA ALA A 112 -6.55 4.75 -17.06
C ALA A 112 -7.45 4.08 -18.12
N GLN A 113 -8.18 3.02 -17.74
CA GLN A 113 -9.16 2.35 -18.62
C GLN A 113 -10.27 3.31 -19.06
N LYS A 114 -10.81 4.11 -18.12
CA LYS A 114 -11.82 5.10 -18.44
C LYS A 114 -11.29 6.14 -19.42
N THR A 115 -10.11 6.69 -19.18
CA THR A 115 -9.47 7.67 -20.08
C THR A 115 -9.29 7.10 -21.49
N MET A 116 -8.87 5.84 -21.60
CA MET A 116 -8.68 5.16 -22.88
C MET A 116 -10.02 4.91 -23.59
N THR A 117 -11.05 4.52 -22.86
CA THR A 117 -12.41 4.35 -23.40
C THR A 117 -12.98 5.68 -23.92
N ASP A 118 -12.84 6.74 -23.14
CA ASP A 118 -13.31 8.09 -23.50
C ASP A 118 -12.54 8.59 -24.75
N ALA A 119 -11.25 8.32 -24.86
CA ALA A 119 -10.43 8.65 -26.03
C ALA A 119 -10.88 7.89 -27.29
N LEU A 120 -11.18 6.59 -27.14
CA LEU A 120 -11.72 5.79 -28.25
C LEU A 120 -13.10 6.25 -28.69
N ASP A 121 -13.98 6.61 -27.77
CA ASP A 121 -15.31 7.15 -28.07
C ASP A 121 -15.20 8.50 -28.81
N THR A 122 -14.30 9.35 -28.37
CA THR A 122 -14.04 10.63 -29.03
C THR A 122 -13.47 10.42 -30.44
N ALA A 123 -12.51 9.51 -30.59
CA ALA A 123 -11.93 9.17 -31.89
C ALA A 123 -12.98 8.54 -32.82
N SER A 124 -13.83 7.66 -32.31
CA SER A 124 -14.89 7.00 -33.12
C SER A 124 -15.94 8.00 -33.65
N ARG A 125 -16.26 9.05 -32.88
CA ARG A 125 -17.20 10.10 -33.32
C ARG A 125 -16.64 10.99 -34.42
N ASN A 126 -15.31 11.14 -34.45
CA ASN A 126 -14.59 11.96 -35.43
C ASN A 126 -13.99 11.14 -36.59
N ALA A 127 -14.21 9.83 -36.59
CA ALA A 127 -13.64 8.93 -37.59
C ALA A 127 -14.44 8.94 -38.92
N PRO A 128 -13.75 8.70 -40.07
CA PRO A 128 -14.42 8.54 -41.35
C PRO A 128 -15.34 7.32 -41.40
N VAL A 129 -16.40 7.40 -42.17
CA VAL A 129 -17.34 6.29 -42.42
C VAL A 129 -16.55 5.04 -42.89
N GLY A 130 -16.74 3.90 -42.27
CA GLY A 130 -16.08 2.63 -42.59
C GLY A 130 -15.04 2.15 -41.56
N SER A 131 -14.68 2.98 -40.56
CA SER A 131 -13.74 2.61 -39.47
C SER A 131 -14.44 1.98 -38.27
N GLU A 132 -15.74 1.78 -38.29
CA GLU A 132 -16.54 1.23 -37.16
C GLU A 132 -16.06 -0.14 -36.70
N GLN A 133 -15.63 -1.01 -37.61
CA GLN A 133 -15.12 -2.34 -37.27
C GLN A 133 -13.80 -2.28 -36.50
N LEU A 134 -12.91 -1.34 -36.84
CA LEU A 134 -11.64 -1.14 -36.15
C LEU A 134 -11.88 -0.68 -34.70
N PHE A 135 -12.82 0.24 -34.48
CA PHE A 135 -13.16 0.70 -33.14
C PHE A 135 -13.89 -0.36 -32.32
N ALA A 136 -14.74 -1.18 -32.94
CA ALA A 136 -15.37 -2.32 -32.28
C ALA A 136 -14.34 -3.35 -31.85
N ALA A 137 -13.36 -3.67 -32.68
CA ALA A 137 -12.25 -4.56 -32.33
C ALA A 137 -11.38 -4.00 -31.18
N ALA A 138 -11.08 -2.71 -31.21
CA ALA A 138 -10.34 -2.04 -30.13
C ALA A 138 -11.08 -2.06 -28.80
N ARG A 139 -12.43 -1.82 -28.80
CA ARG A 139 -13.24 -1.93 -27.60
C ARG A 139 -13.29 -3.35 -27.05
N SER A 140 -13.40 -4.36 -27.91
CA SER A 140 -13.39 -5.76 -27.49
C SER A 140 -12.04 -6.14 -26.86
N ALA A 141 -10.92 -5.71 -27.46
CA ALA A 141 -9.59 -5.95 -26.91
C ALA A 141 -9.41 -5.29 -25.54
N MET A 142 -9.93 -4.09 -25.34
CA MET A 142 -9.90 -3.41 -24.06
C MET A 142 -10.77 -4.10 -22.99
N GLN A 143 -11.94 -4.62 -23.36
CA GLN A 143 -12.77 -5.39 -22.43
C GLN A 143 -12.06 -6.66 -21.96
N VAL A 144 -11.40 -7.37 -22.85
CA VAL A 144 -10.61 -8.56 -22.48
C VAL A 144 -9.45 -8.19 -21.58
N ALA A 145 -8.73 -7.09 -21.88
CA ALA A 145 -7.65 -6.61 -21.02
C ALA A 145 -8.13 -6.21 -19.63
N SER A 146 -9.28 -5.53 -19.54
CA SER A 146 -9.85 -5.14 -18.24
C SER A 146 -10.28 -6.33 -17.41
N GLN A 147 -10.88 -7.34 -18.02
CA GLN A 147 -11.26 -8.61 -17.34
C GLN A 147 -10.03 -9.37 -16.82
N SER A 148 -8.92 -9.37 -17.59
CA SER A 148 -7.67 -10.00 -17.18
C SER A 148 -7.05 -9.30 -15.97
N VAL A 149 -7.11 -7.97 -15.92
CA VAL A 149 -6.63 -7.18 -14.78
C VAL A 149 -7.50 -7.42 -13.55
N ASP A 150 -8.83 -7.41 -13.70
CA ASP A 150 -9.76 -7.67 -12.60
C ASP A 150 -9.57 -9.08 -12.01
N GLN A 151 -9.30 -10.08 -12.85
CA GLN A 151 -8.98 -11.45 -12.40
C GLN A 151 -7.63 -11.51 -11.66
N ALA A 152 -6.60 -10.83 -12.16
CA ALA A 152 -5.28 -10.80 -11.53
C ALA A 152 -5.28 -10.10 -10.16
N VAL A 153 -6.16 -9.14 -9.98
CA VAL A 153 -6.28 -8.37 -8.73
C VAL A 153 -7.13 -9.11 -7.69
N ASN A 154 -8.10 -9.93 -8.13
CA ASN A 154 -8.99 -10.70 -7.25
C ASN A 154 -8.50 -12.15 -6.96
N ALA A 155 -7.37 -12.52 -7.54
CA ALA A 155 -6.70 -13.79 -7.27
C ALA A 155 -5.67 -13.66 -6.15
#